data_79d29083786a86e7399980492968e2a8
#
_entry.id   79d29083786a86e7399980492968e2a8
#
_cell.length_a   1.000
_cell.length_b   1.000
_cell.length_c   1.000
_cell.angle_alpha   90.00
_cell.angle_beta   90.00
_cell.angle_gamma   90.00
#
_symmetry.space_group_name_H-M   'P 1'
#
loop_
_entity.id
_entity.type
_entity.pdbx_description
1 polymer ?
#
loop_
_entity_poly.entity_id
_entity_poly.type
_entity_poly.pdbx_seq_one_letter_code
_entity_poly.pdbx_strand_id
1 'polypeptide(L)'
;CHGTTIHALTRNDQIGCIGTMLEYLDFQGYYEKLGLKVVRVKADQSDLKNKKVEDLIDGHPEQYRKDVLNPLAEQFISEVRSCRSTLTDLPEDDPVFRGETFDTNHAIENGLIDAISTFPQALVAAYQLAQGYLANETLKQRALNLL
;
A
#
# COMPACT_ATOMS: atom_id res chain seq x y z
N CYS A 1 4.63 -5.81 2.87
CA CYS A 1 5.34 -6.52 1.78
C CYS A 1 6.83 -6.83 2.07
N HIS A 2 7.43 -6.28 3.15
CA HIS A 2 8.86 -6.48 3.47
C HIS A 2 9.20 -7.84 4.12
N GLY A 3 8.25 -8.71 4.32
CA GLY A 3 8.51 -10.06 4.85
C GLY A 3 9.16 -10.96 3.81
N THR A 4 10.05 -11.85 4.24
CA THR A 4 10.66 -12.89 3.38
C THR A 4 9.57 -13.82 2.81
N THR A 5 8.56 -14.12 3.62
CA THR A 5 7.33 -14.80 3.22
C THR A 5 6.12 -14.08 3.81
N ILE A 6 5.00 -14.10 3.09
CA ILE A 6 3.74 -13.50 3.50
C ILE A 6 2.69 -14.60 3.51
N HIS A 7 2.01 -14.78 4.64
CA HIS A 7 1.04 -15.84 4.81
C HIS A 7 -0.33 -15.27 5.20
N ALA A 8 -1.38 -15.79 4.59
CA ALA A 8 -2.75 -15.58 5.04
C ALA A 8 -3.11 -16.60 6.12
N LEU A 9 -4.05 -16.26 6.98
CA LEU A 9 -4.52 -17.14 8.03
C LEU A 9 -5.62 -18.09 7.53
N THR A 10 -6.51 -17.58 6.69
CA THR A 10 -7.68 -18.31 6.19
C THR A 10 -7.83 -18.17 4.67
N ARG A 11 -8.70 -19.00 4.09
CA ARG A 11 -9.05 -18.89 2.67
C ARG A 11 -9.93 -17.67 2.33
N ASN A 12 -10.51 -17.05 3.36
CA ASN A 12 -11.45 -15.95 3.19
C ASN A 12 -10.81 -14.57 3.48
N ASP A 13 -9.49 -14.54 3.69
CA ASP A 13 -8.79 -13.29 3.90
C ASP A 13 -8.83 -12.48 2.59
N GLN A 14 -8.89 -11.15 2.73
CA GLN A 14 -8.91 -10.22 1.60
C GLN A 14 -7.54 -9.56 1.50
N ILE A 15 -6.90 -9.73 0.36
CA ILE A 15 -5.52 -9.27 0.10
C ILE A 15 -5.49 -8.43 -1.17
N GLY A 16 -4.73 -7.35 -1.18
CA GLY A 16 -4.63 -6.44 -2.31
C GLY A 16 -4.95 -5.02 -1.92
N CYS A 17 -5.87 -4.38 -2.66
CA CYS A 17 -6.24 -2.98 -2.47
C CYS A 17 -5.03 -2.04 -2.58
N ILE A 18 -4.09 -2.36 -3.50
CA ILE A 18 -2.89 -1.57 -3.72
C ILE A 18 -3.27 -0.37 -4.57
N GLY A 19 -3.33 0.78 -3.92
CA GLY A 19 -3.75 2.03 -4.54
C GLY A 19 -4.05 3.09 -3.51
N THR A 20 -4.49 4.26 -3.97
CA THR A 20 -4.83 5.40 -3.13
C THR A 20 -6.19 5.96 -3.50
N MET A 21 -6.97 6.30 -2.51
CA MET A 21 -8.29 6.89 -2.67
C MET A 21 -8.47 8.00 -1.63
N LEU A 22 -9.21 9.03 -1.99
CA LEU A 22 -9.74 10.02 -1.05
C LEU A 22 -11.26 9.95 -1.10
N GLU A 23 -11.88 9.78 0.06
CA GLU A 23 -13.31 9.99 0.26
C GLU A 23 -13.51 11.24 1.11
N TYR A 24 -14.37 12.13 0.65
CA TYR A 24 -14.69 13.36 1.35
C TYR A 24 -16.21 13.56 1.42
N LEU A 25 -16.72 13.78 2.62
CA LEU A 25 -18.13 14.11 2.85
C LEU A 25 -18.27 15.63 2.98
N ASP A 26 -18.95 16.25 2.03
CA ASP A 26 -19.26 17.68 2.09
C ASP A 26 -20.53 17.93 2.90
N PHE A 27 -20.38 18.56 4.05
CA PHE A 27 -21.47 18.97 4.93
C PHE A 27 -21.86 20.44 4.75
N GLN A 28 -21.27 21.19 3.84
CA GLN A 28 -21.51 22.62 3.71
C GLN A 28 -23.00 22.94 3.49
N GLY A 29 -23.64 22.25 2.56
CA GLY A 29 -25.07 22.42 2.28
C GLY A 29 -25.98 22.03 3.45
N TYR A 30 -25.54 21.12 4.32
CA TYR A 30 -26.25 20.78 5.55
C TYR A 30 -26.15 21.89 6.57
N TYR A 31 -24.96 22.45 6.80
CA TYR A 31 -24.77 23.57 7.72
C TYR A 31 -25.53 24.84 7.26
N GLU A 32 -25.58 25.12 5.97
CA GLU A 32 -26.35 26.23 5.42
C GLU A 32 -27.84 26.12 5.72
N LYS A 33 -28.41 24.91 5.61
CA LYS A 33 -29.82 24.65 6.00
C LYS A 33 -30.09 24.89 7.49
N LEU A 34 -29.08 24.74 8.34
CA LEU A 34 -29.14 25.05 9.77
C LEU A 34 -28.89 26.54 10.07
N GLY A 35 -28.71 27.39 9.05
CA GLY A 35 -28.38 28.81 9.22
C GLY A 35 -26.93 29.08 9.62
N LEU A 36 -26.06 28.07 9.51
CA LEU A 36 -24.63 28.20 9.82
C LEU A 36 -23.86 28.57 8.57
N LYS A 37 -22.90 29.48 8.69
CA LYS A 37 -22.01 29.88 7.62
C LYS A 37 -20.56 29.53 7.97
N VAL A 38 -19.91 28.78 7.11
CA VAL A 38 -18.46 28.54 7.22
C VAL A 38 -17.72 29.75 6.64
N VAL A 39 -16.92 30.41 7.46
CA VAL A 39 -16.06 31.53 7.03
C VAL A 39 -14.60 31.07 7.09
N ARG A 40 -13.89 31.18 5.97
CA ARG A 40 -12.46 30.90 5.87
C ARG A 40 -11.73 32.19 5.55
N VAL A 41 -10.71 32.50 6.33
CA VAL A 41 -9.83 33.65 6.09
C VAL A 41 -8.40 33.14 6.00
N LYS A 42 -7.70 33.52 4.96
CA LYS A 42 -6.28 33.21 4.74
C LYS A 42 -5.47 34.49 4.79
N ALA A 43 -4.22 34.41 5.22
CA ALA A 43 -3.28 35.52 5.03
C ALA A 43 -2.95 35.67 3.53
N ASP A 44 -2.55 36.88 3.11
CA ASP A 44 -2.23 37.15 1.72
C ASP A 44 -1.11 36.23 1.17
N GLN A 45 -0.15 35.87 2.05
CA GLN A 45 0.95 34.96 1.72
C GLN A 45 0.57 33.48 1.78
N SER A 46 -0.71 33.15 2.07
CA SER A 46 -1.19 31.78 2.28
C SER A 46 -2.37 31.43 1.37
N ASP A 47 -2.46 32.05 0.22
CA ASP A 47 -3.53 31.89 -0.78
C ASP A 47 -3.66 30.42 -1.27
N LEU A 48 -2.54 29.70 -1.35
CA LEU A 48 -2.51 28.30 -1.74
C LEU A 48 -2.84 27.29 -0.60
N LYS A 49 -2.98 27.80 0.65
CA LYS A 49 -3.30 26.90 1.77
C LYS A 49 -4.68 26.26 1.57
N ASN A 50 -4.72 24.93 1.57
CA ASN A 50 -5.90 24.10 1.29
C ASN A 50 -6.51 24.29 -0.12
N LYS A 51 -5.86 25.01 -1.05
CA LYS A 51 -6.41 25.30 -2.38
C LYS A 51 -6.84 24.01 -3.11
N LYS A 52 -6.02 22.97 -3.09
CA LYS A 52 -6.33 21.68 -3.74
C LYS A 52 -7.57 21.00 -3.17
N VAL A 53 -7.82 21.16 -1.86
CA VAL A 53 -9.01 20.59 -1.18
C VAL A 53 -10.24 21.45 -1.50
N GLU A 54 -10.09 22.75 -1.56
CA GLU A 54 -11.16 23.68 -1.99
C GLU A 54 -11.59 23.36 -3.42
N ASP A 55 -10.64 23.25 -4.34
CA ASP A 55 -10.90 22.90 -5.73
C ASP A 55 -11.59 21.53 -5.86
N LEU A 56 -11.18 20.56 -5.03
CA LEU A 56 -11.84 19.24 -4.96
C LEU A 56 -13.32 19.37 -4.54
N ILE A 57 -13.61 20.17 -3.52
CA ILE A 57 -14.99 20.43 -3.04
C ILE A 57 -15.81 21.13 -4.12
N ASP A 58 -15.20 22.04 -4.86
CA ASP A 58 -15.82 22.77 -5.96
C ASP A 58 -15.98 21.92 -7.25
N GLY A 59 -15.66 20.61 -7.18
CA GLY A 59 -15.82 19.67 -8.28
C GLY A 59 -14.64 19.58 -9.24
N HIS A 60 -13.47 20.11 -8.86
CA HIS A 60 -12.22 20.11 -9.64
C HIS A 60 -11.13 19.22 -8.99
N PRO A 61 -11.24 17.87 -9.05
CA PRO A 61 -10.34 16.95 -8.38
C PRO A 61 -8.98 16.77 -9.07
N GLU A 62 -8.77 17.33 -10.26
CA GLU A 62 -7.65 17.00 -11.16
C GLU A 62 -6.30 17.31 -10.50
N GLN A 63 -6.20 18.49 -9.88
CA GLN A 63 -4.95 18.93 -9.25
C GLN A 63 -4.64 18.08 -8.00
N TYR A 64 -5.67 17.75 -7.21
CA TYR A 64 -5.49 16.89 -6.05
C TYR A 64 -5.04 15.47 -6.45
N ARG A 65 -5.67 14.92 -7.50
CA ARG A 65 -5.31 13.61 -8.05
C ARG A 65 -3.86 13.61 -8.53
N LYS A 66 -3.46 14.60 -9.33
CA LYS A 66 -2.12 14.70 -9.92
C LYS A 66 -1.04 14.90 -8.87
N ASP A 67 -1.26 15.76 -7.89
CA ASP A 67 -0.21 16.21 -6.97
C ASP A 67 -0.16 15.39 -5.67
N VAL A 68 -1.21 14.63 -5.36
CA VAL A 68 -1.31 13.89 -4.09
C VAL A 68 -1.56 12.40 -4.33
N LEU A 69 -2.68 12.04 -4.99
CA LEU A 69 -3.06 10.63 -5.08
C LEU A 69 -2.13 9.84 -6.01
N ASN A 70 -1.83 10.35 -7.19
CA ASN A 70 -0.97 9.63 -8.14
C ASN A 70 0.45 9.42 -7.59
N PRO A 71 1.17 10.42 -7.05
CA PRO A 71 2.49 10.20 -6.47
C PRO A 71 2.50 9.19 -5.31
N LEU A 72 1.47 9.21 -4.46
CA LEU A 72 1.34 8.24 -3.39
C LEU A 72 1.06 6.82 -3.91
N ALA A 73 0.22 6.68 -4.95
CA ALA A 73 -0.03 5.40 -5.59
C ALA A 73 1.23 4.86 -6.26
N GLU A 74 1.96 5.69 -7.01
CA GLU A 74 3.22 5.33 -7.66
C GLU A 74 4.27 4.87 -6.65
N GLN A 75 4.43 5.59 -5.54
CA GLN A 75 5.34 5.21 -4.46
C GLN A 75 4.93 3.85 -3.86
N PHE A 76 3.65 3.66 -3.55
CA PHE A 76 3.14 2.41 -2.98
C PHE A 76 3.38 1.22 -3.92
N ILE A 77 3.02 1.36 -5.20
CA ILE A 77 3.21 0.33 -6.22
C ILE A 77 4.70 0.00 -6.38
N SER A 78 5.56 1.02 -6.46
CA SER A 78 7.01 0.85 -6.57
C SER A 78 7.58 0.07 -5.38
N GLU A 79 7.12 0.39 -4.16
CA GLU A 79 7.53 -0.30 -2.94
C GLU A 79 7.09 -1.77 -2.95
N VAL A 80 5.83 -2.05 -3.31
CA VAL A 80 5.34 -3.43 -3.43
C VAL A 80 6.14 -4.22 -4.46
N ARG A 81 6.39 -3.66 -5.63
CA ARG A 81 7.21 -4.31 -6.67
C ARG A 81 8.63 -4.60 -6.19
N SER A 82 9.25 -3.68 -5.46
CA SER A 82 10.61 -3.85 -4.94
C SER A 82 10.70 -4.97 -3.90
N CYS A 83 9.63 -5.23 -3.17
CA CYS A 83 9.57 -6.24 -2.12
C CYS A 83 9.10 -7.63 -2.61
N ARG A 84 8.39 -7.67 -3.75
CA ARG A 84 7.75 -8.88 -4.30
C ARG A 84 8.25 -9.12 -5.72
N SER A 85 9.25 -9.98 -5.89
CA SER A 85 9.82 -10.31 -7.20
C SER A 85 8.80 -10.93 -8.16
N THR A 86 7.78 -11.61 -7.64
CA THR A 86 6.66 -12.17 -8.41
C THR A 86 5.82 -11.10 -9.11
N LEU A 87 5.85 -9.85 -8.63
CA LEU A 87 5.06 -8.74 -9.18
C LEU A 87 5.87 -7.79 -10.07
N THR A 88 7.19 -8.02 -10.20
CA THR A 88 8.09 -7.10 -10.91
C THR A 88 7.71 -6.92 -12.37
N ASP A 89 7.36 -8.03 -13.04
CA ASP A 89 7.12 -8.06 -14.49
C ASP A 89 5.64 -7.89 -14.86
N LEU A 90 4.75 -7.69 -13.87
CA LEU A 90 3.33 -7.43 -14.14
C LEU A 90 3.16 -6.07 -14.84
N PRO A 91 2.24 -5.93 -15.79
CA PRO A 91 1.95 -4.65 -16.43
C PRO A 91 1.45 -3.60 -15.43
N GLU A 92 1.55 -2.32 -15.78
CA GLU A 92 1.11 -1.22 -14.90
C GLU A 92 -0.41 -1.20 -14.71
N ASP A 93 -1.15 -1.67 -15.70
CA ASP A 93 -2.62 -1.76 -15.69
C ASP A 93 -3.15 -3.08 -15.13
N ASP A 94 -2.29 -3.91 -14.55
CA ASP A 94 -2.70 -5.14 -13.88
C ASP A 94 -3.66 -4.84 -12.72
N PRO A 95 -4.75 -5.60 -12.54
CA PRO A 95 -5.71 -5.43 -11.45
C PRO A 95 -5.07 -5.36 -10.06
N VAL A 96 -3.94 -6.06 -9.86
CA VAL A 96 -3.15 -6.01 -8.61
C VAL A 96 -2.76 -4.59 -8.22
N PHE A 97 -2.45 -3.72 -9.21
CA PHE A 97 -2.01 -2.34 -8.97
C PHE A 97 -3.12 -1.30 -9.14
N ARG A 98 -4.35 -1.76 -9.33
CA ARG A 98 -5.50 -0.88 -9.57
C ARG A 98 -6.50 -0.85 -8.41
N GLY A 99 -6.07 -1.27 -7.22
CA GLY A 99 -6.90 -1.27 -6.03
C GLY A 99 -7.83 -2.47 -5.91
N GLU A 100 -7.66 -3.50 -6.74
CA GLU A 100 -8.45 -4.73 -6.65
C GLU A 100 -8.12 -5.51 -5.39
N THR A 101 -9.11 -6.24 -4.88
CA THR A 101 -9.00 -7.07 -3.69
C THR A 101 -9.26 -8.52 -4.07
N PHE A 102 -8.39 -9.41 -3.63
CA PHE A 102 -8.40 -10.82 -3.97
C PHE A 102 -8.67 -11.67 -2.74
N ASP A 103 -9.38 -12.78 -2.89
CA ASP A 103 -9.35 -13.83 -1.90
C ASP A 103 -7.95 -14.47 -1.82
N THR A 104 -7.72 -15.28 -0.81
CA THR A 104 -6.41 -15.87 -0.53
C THR A 104 -5.87 -16.72 -1.69
N ASN A 105 -6.71 -17.48 -2.39
CA ASN A 105 -6.24 -18.33 -3.48
C ASN A 105 -5.79 -17.49 -4.68
N HIS A 106 -6.59 -16.51 -5.09
CA HIS A 106 -6.21 -15.58 -6.14
C HIS A 106 -5.00 -14.73 -5.77
N ALA A 107 -4.86 -14.36 -4.48
CA ALA A 107 -3.68 -13.63 -4.01
C ALA A 107 -2.40 -14.45 -4.08
N ILE A 108 -2.47 -15.78 -3.88
CA ILE A 108 -1.35 -16.70 -4.10
C ILE A 108 -1.05 -16.81 -5.59
N GLU A 109 -2.07 -17.04 -6.42
CA GLU A 109 -1.91 -17.14 -7.88
C GLU A 109 -1.29 -15.89 -8.49
N ASN A 110 -1.69 -14.71 -8.00
CA ASN A 110 -1.15 -13.42 -8.42
C ASN A 110 0.24 -13.11 -7.82
N GLY A 111 0.74 -13.93 -6.89
CA GLY A 111 2.04 -13.72 -6.26
C GLY A 111 2.09 -12.65 -5.17
N LEU A 112 0.92 -12.17 -4.71
CA LEU A 112 0.83 -11.21 -3.60
C LEU A 112 1.27 -11.80 -2.27
N ILE A 113 0.94 -13.08 -2.04
CA ILE A 113 1.31 -13.83 -0.84
C ILE A 113 1.83 -15.22 -1.22
N ASP A 114 2.43 -15.91 -0.26
CA ASP A 114 3.13 -17.17 -0.52
C ASP A 114 2.33 -18.41 -0.08
N ALA A 115 1.53 -18.30 0.98
CA ALA A 115 0.82 -19.46 1.51
C ALA A 115 -0.35 -19.10 2.45
N ILE A 116 -1.13 -20.14 2.78
CA ILE A 116 -2.06 -20.14 3.91
C ILE A 116 -1.40 -20.90 5.04
N SER A 117 -1.31 -20.33 6.24
CA SER A 117 -0.79 -21.03 7.40
C SER A 117 -1.35 -20.50 8.71
N THR A 118 -1.44 -21.39 9.70
CA THR A 118 -1.69 -20.98 11.08
C THR A 118 -0.47 -20.26 11.66
N PHE A 119 -0.69 -19.46 12.70
CA PHE A 119 0.42 -18.77 13.38
C PHE A 119 1.57 -19.71 13.82
N PRO A 120 1.30 -20.90 14.43
CA PRO A 120 2.38 -21.84 14.74
C PRO A 120 3.16 -22.32 13.51
N GLN A 121 2.48 -22.57 12.39
CA GLN A 121 3.15 -22.97 11.14
C GLN A 121 4.02 -21.84 10.57
N ALA A 122 3.52 -20.61 10.58
CA ALA A 122 4.30 -19.44 10.17
C ALA A 122 5.53 -19.23 11.05
N LEU A 123 5.40 -19.44 12.36
CA LEU A 123 6.52 -19.36 13.30
C LEU A 123 7.59 -20.43 13.01
N VAL A 124 7.18 -21.67 12.71
CA VAL A 124 8.11 -22.74 12.32
C VAL A 124 8.83 -22.37 11.01
N ALA A 125 8.11 -21.86 10.01
CA ALA A 125 8.70 -21.42 8.76
C ALA A 125 9.72 -20.28 8.97
N ALA A 126 9.40 -19.29 9.79
CA ALA A 126 10.31 -18.21 10.16
C ALA A 126 11.58 -18.73 10.86
N TYR A 127 11.44 -19.68 11.76
CA TYR A 127 12.58 -20.31 12.43
C TYR A 127 13.47 -21.06 11.44
N GLN A 128 12.91 -21.82 10.50
CA GLN A 128 13.66 -22.54 9.48
C GLN A 128 14.44 -21.58 8.56
N LEU A 129 13.81 -20.47 8.14
CA LEU A 129 14.47 -19.42 7.37
C LEU A 129 15.65 -18.80 8.13
N ALA A 130 15.45 -18.50 9.42
CA ALA A 130 16.51 -17.95 10.28
C ALA A 130 17.70 -18.92 10.42
N GLN A 131 17.45 -20.22 10.59
CA GLN A 131 18.51 -21.23 10.64
C GLN A 131 19.29 -21.30 9.34
N GLY A 132 18.61 -21.27 8.19
CA GLY A 132 19.25 -21.23 6.87
C GLY A 132 20.12 -20.00 6.68
N TYR A 133 19.66 -18.83 7.12
CA TYR A 133 20.41 -17.59 7.06
C TYR A 133 21.70 -17.67 7.91
N LEU A 134 21.60 -18.11 9.17
CA LEU A 134 22.73 -18.26 10.08
C LEU A 134 23.76 -19.25 9.57
N ALA A 135 23.34 -20.36 8.98
CA ALA A 135 24.24 -21.32 8.39
C ALA A 135 25.03 -20.73 7.21
N ASN A 136 24.37 -19.97 6.34
CA ASN A 136 24.98 -19.30 5.20
C ASN A 136 26.00 -18.23 5.64
N GLU A 137 25.68 -17.43 6.64
CA GLU A 137 26.60 -16.41 7.18
C GLU A 137 27.84 -17.06 7.79
N THR A 138 27.67 -18.18 8.52
CA THR A 138 28.79 -18.93 9.06
C THR A 138 29.71 -19.48 7.96
N LEU A 139 29.15 -19.99 6.86
CA LEU A 139 29.93 -20.47 5.71
C LEU A 139 30.68 -19.34 5.01
N LYS A 140 30.04 -18.17 4.80
CA LYS A 140 30.70 -16.98 4.23
C LYS A 140 31.89 -16.53 5.08
N GLN A 141 31.71 -16.49 6.40
CA GLN A 141 32.76 -16.08 7.33
C GLN A 141 33.95 -17.05 7.34
N ARG A 142 33.67 -18.36 7.25
CA ARG A 142 34.72 -19.40 7.13
C ARG A 142 35.48 -19.27 5.80
N ALA A 143 34.80 -18.98 4.70
CA ALA A 143 35.43 -18.79 3.40
C ALA A 143 36.36 -17.55 3.38
N LEU A 144 35.93 -16.45 4.01
CA LEU A 144 36.74 -15.24 4.15
C LEU A 144 38.00 -15.44 4.99
N ASN A 145 37.96 -16.33 5.98
CA ASN A 145 39.11 -16.62 6.86
C ASN A 145 40.11 -17.59 6.22
N LEU A 146 39.82 -18.13 5.02
CA LEU A 146 40.73 -19.02 4.25
C LEU A 146 41.47 -18.29 3.12
N LEU A 147 41.17 -17.02 2.92
CA LEU A 147 41.85 -16.12 1.97
C LEU A 147 42.86 -15.25 2.69
#